data_e0f6deafd579b9edb1e5f6ca3c2f0dd1
#
_entry.id   e0f6deafd579b9edb1e5f6ca3c2f0dd1
#
_cell.length_a   1.000
_cell.length_b   1.000
_cell.length_c   1.000
_cell.angle_alpha   90.00
_cell.angle_beta   90.00
_cell.angle_gamma   90.00
#
_symmetry.space_group_name_H-M   'P 1'
#
loop_
_entity.id
_entity.type
_entity.pdbx_description
1 polymer ?
#
loop_
_entity_poly.entity_id
_entity_poly.type
_entity_poly.pdbx_seq_one_letter_code
_entity_poly.pdbx_strand_id
1 'polypeptide(L)'
;MNQVKDAAAWNGFAPGNWQHEVDVRDFIQKNYEPYEGDEAFLNGPTEDTEALWRQVMELYKKEREAGGVLDMDTALVSTITSHAPGYLDKEKERIVGFQTEKPFKRSLQPYGGIRTAAKACEDNGYHVDPELRKFFTIHRKTHNAGVFDAYTDEMRACRRSHIITGLPDAYGRGRIIGDYRRVALYGVDFLIAEKQEEKQDTRKIMTEEVIREREELSEQIRALQELKKLGEIYGFDISGPAKDTREAIQWLYFGYLAAIKEQNGAAMSLGRTSTFLDIYAQRDLERGVYTEKEIQEFVDHFVMKLRLVKFARTPEYNALFSGDPTWVTESIGGVGIDGRPLVTKMSFRFLHTLSNLGPAPEPNLTVLWSVHLPRAFKRFCARTSIESSSIQYENDDLMRVSHGDDYAIACCVSSMRVGK
;
A
#
# COMPACT_ATOMS: atom_id res chain seq x y z
N MET A 1 -6.13 6.43 -29.62
CA MET A 1 -4.98 5.69 -29.02
C MET A 1 -4.24 6.68 -28.12
N ASN A 2 -4.37 6.50 -26.83
CA ASN A 2 -3.63 7.29 -25.86
C ASN A 2 -2.15 6.87 -25.95
N GLN A 3 -1.27 7.77 -26.36
CA GLN A 3 0.16 7.49 -26.36
C GLN A 3 0.72 7.82 -24.97
N VAL A 4 1.47 6.87 -24.40
CA VAL A 4 2.25 7.15 -23.20
C VAL A 4 3.26 8.26 -23.50
N LYS A 5 3.30 9.26 -22.65
CA LYS A 5 4.10 10.47 -22.83
C LYS A 5 5.61 10.19 -22.90
N ASP A 6 6.06 9.07 -22.32
CA ASP A 6 7.47 8.67 -22.28
C ASP A 6 7.63 7.16 -22.56
N ALA A 7 7.37 6.76 -23.80
CA ALA A 7 7.57 5.37 -24.25
C ALA A 7 9.04 4.88 -24.07
N ALA A 8 10.00 5.79 -23.93
CA ALA A 8 11.41 5.45 -23.69
C ALA A 8 11.62 4.74 -22.34
N ALA A 9 10.77 4.98 -21.35
CA ALA A 9 10.80 4.30 -20.07
C ALA A 9 10.53 2.78 -20.19
N TRP A 10 9.85 2.35 -21.25
CA TRP A 10 9.56 0.94 -21.52
C TRP A 10 10.67 0.21 -22.30
N ASN A 11 11.72 0.90 -22.71
CA ASN A 11 12.82 0.27 -23.41
C ASN A 11 13.44 -0.87 -22.57
N GLY A 12 13.62 -2.02 -23.21
CA GLY A 12 14.16 -3.22 -22.58
C GLY A 12 13.11 -4.14 -21.99
N PHE A 13 11.83 -3.76 -22.01
CA PHE A 13 10.73 -4.67 -21.68
C PHE A 13 10.19 -5.35 -22.94
N ALA A 14 9.79 -6.62 -22.78
CA ALA A 14 9.13 -7.36 -23.86
C ALA A 14 7.75 -6.77 -24.16
N PRO A 15 7.39 -6.60 -25.43
CA PRO A 15 6.10 -6.04 -25.80
C PRO A 15 4.93 -6.95 -25.48
N GLY A 16 3.75 -6.37 -25.27
CA GLY A 16 2.52 -7.09 -25.00
C GLY A 16 1.29 -6.18 -25.08
N ASN A 17 0.14 -6.73 -24.74
CA ASN A 17 -1.12 -5.97 -24.69
C ASN A 17 -1.04 -4.82 -23.68
N TRP A 18 -0.24 -4.98 -22.62
CA TRP A 18 0.01 -3.97 -21.61
C TRP A 18 0.47 -2.61 -22.15
N GLN A 19 1.01 -2.55 -23.38
CA GLN A 19 1.41 -1.29 -24.03
C GLN A 19 0.22 -0.50 -24.61
N HIS A 20 -0.93 -1.16 -24.76
CA HIS A 20 -2.10 -0.61 -25.45
C HIS A 20 -3.30 -0.41 -24.52
N GLU A 21 -3.34 -1.14 -23.42
CA GLU A 21 -4.38 -1.09 -22.39
C GLU A 21 -3.76 -1.31 -21.01
N VAL A 22 -4.49 -0.98 -19.95
CA VAL A 22 -4.02 -1.21 -18.57
C VAL A 22 -4.08 -2.70 -18.23
N ASP A 23 -2.99 -3.41 -18.47
CA ASP A 23 -2.84 -4.83 -18.17
C ASP A 23 -1.48 -5.14 -17.50
N VAL A 24 -1.43 -4.94 -16.18
CA VAL A 24 -0.23 -5.24 -15.37
C VAL A 24 0.09 -6.75 -15.36
N ARG A 25 -0.92 -7.61 -15.52
CA ARG A 25 -0.72 -9.07 -15.56
C ARG A 25 0.03 -9.48 -16.81
N ASP A 26 -0.36 -8.96 -17.98
CA ASP A 26 0.36 -9.21 -19.24
C ASP A 26 1.80 -8.70 -19.17
N PHE A 27 2.01 -7.51 -18.58
CA PHE A 27 3.36 -6.98 -18.34
C PHE A 27 4.20 -7.93 -17.50
N ILE A 28 3.70 -8.37 -16.35
CA ILE A 28 4.42 -9.30 -15.49
C ILE A 28 4.70 -10.61 -16.24
N GLN A 29 3.68 -11.20 -16.85
CA GLN A 29 3.78 -12.50 -17.53
C GLN A 29 4.82 -12.50 -18.65
N LYS A 30 5.01 -11.37 -19.33
CA LYS A 30 5.95 -11.22 -20.45
C LYS A 30 7.38 -10.92 -20.01
N ASN A 31 7.57 -10.37 -18.82
CA ASN A 31 8.84 -9.75 -18.45
C ASN A 31 9.51 -10.35 -17.20
N TYR A 32 8.78 -11.12 -16.35
CA TYR A 32 9.42 -11.65 -15.16
C TYR A 32 10.21 -12.92 -15.45
N GLU A 33 11.31 -13.09 -14.72
CA GLU A 33 12.11 -14.30 -14.72
C GLU A 33 12.10 -14.92 -13.32
N PRO A 34 11.66 -16.18 -13.15
CA PRO A 34 11.75 -16.87 -11.87
C PRO A 34 13.20 -16.98 -11.40
N TYR A 35 13.45 -16.78 -10.12
CA TYR A 35 14.77 -16.94 -9.52
C TYR A 35 14.84 -18.24 -8.71
N GLU A 36 15.73 -19.14 -9.13
CA GLU A 36 15.94 -20.45 -8.48
C GLU A 36 17.19 -20.50 -7.59
N GLY A 37 18.01 -19.44 -7.63
CA GLY A 37 19.22 -19.31 -6.83
C GLY A 37 18.95 -19.08 -5.34
N ASP A 38 20.01 -18.89 -4.59
CA ASP A 38 19.96 -18.64 -3.15
C ASP A 38 20.08 -17.15 -2.80
N GLU A 39 20.21 -16.86 -1.53
CA GLU A 39 20.27 -15.52 -0.95
C GLU A 39 21.65 -14.84 -1.01
N ALA A 40 22.64 -15.39 -1.69
CA ALA A 40 24.02 -14.88 -1.67
C ALA A 40 24.19 -13.45 -2.23
N PHE A 41 23.24 -12.98 -3.04
CA PHE A 41 23.22 -11.60 -3.58
C PHE A 41 22.72 -10.55 -2.59
N LEU A 42 22.11 -10.95 -1.47
CA LEU A 42 21.53 -10.03 -0.49
C LEU A 42 22.65 -9.25 0.24
N ASN A 43 22.36 -7.99 0.52
CA ASN A 43 23.27 -7.09 1.20
C ASN A 43 22.68 -6.62 2.53
N GLY A 44 23.54 -6.36 3.50
CA GLY A 44 23.15 -5.68 4.73
C GLY A 44 22.72 -4.22 4.47
N PRO A 45 22.20 -3.53 5.50
CA PRO A 45 21.75 -2.17 5.38
C PRO A 45 22.92 -1.24 4.99
N THR A 46 22.60 -0.17 4.26
CA THR A 46 23.56 0.92 3.99
C THR A 46 23.72 1.80 5.24
N GLU A 47 24.76 2.64 5.26
CA GLU A 47 24.95 3.62 6.33
C GLU A 47 23.77 4.59 6.44
N ASP A 48 23.19 4.99 5.30
CA ASP A 48 22.00 5.83 5.26
C ASP A 48 20.78 5.11 5.84
N THR A 49 20.55 3.84 5.46
CA THR A 49 19.50 2.99 6.04
C THR A 49 19.65 2.85 7.55
N GLU A 50 20.85 2.59 8.06
CA GLU A 50 21.10 2.49 9.50
C GLU A 50 20.87 3.82 10.23
N ALA A 51 21.31 4.93 9.63
CA ALA A 51 21.13 6.25 10.21
C ALA A 51 19.64 6.63 10.31
N LEU A 52 18.87 6.39 9.24
CA LEU A 52 17.43 6.61 9.24
C LEU A 52 16.70 5.68 10.22
N TRP A 53 17.09 4.40 10.26
CA TRP A 53 16.45 3.44 11.14
C TRP A 53 16.69 3.77 12.63
N ARG A 54 17.88 4.25 13.00
CA ARG A 54 18.13 4.78 14.35
C ARG A 54 17.19 5.94 14.72
N GLN A 55 16.94 6.88 13.80
CA GLN A 55 15.97 7.95 14.02
C GLN A 55 14.54 7.41 14.23
N VAL A 56 14.15 6.42 13.43
CA VAL A 56 12.83 5.76 13.56
C VAL A 56 12.69 5.09 14.93
N MET A 57 13.72 4.38 15.39
CA MET A 57 13.70 3.74 16.71
C MET A 57 13.57 4.72 17.86
N GLU A 58 14.20 5.90 17.76
CA GLU A 58 14.02 6.99 18.74
C GLU A 58 12.60 7.57 18.70
N LEU A 59 12.00 7.67 17.51
CA LEU A 59 10.61 8.10 17.37
C LEU A 59 9.63 7.08 17.97
N TYR A 60 9.85 5.78 17.76
CA TYR A 60 9.06 4.71 18.40
C TYR A 60 9.15 4.78 19.94
N LYS A 61 10.33 5.05 20.47
CA LYS A 61 10.52 5.24 21.91
C LYS A 61 9.70 6.41 22.43
N LYS A 62 9.81 7.57 21.79
CA LYS A 62 9.03 8.78 22.12
C LYS A 62 7.51 8.54 22.02
N GLU A 63 7.06 7.84 20.96
CA GLU A 63 5.65 7.50 20.78
C GLU A 63 5.13 6.61 21.92
N ARG A 64 5.92 5.64 22.36
CA ARG A 64 5.57 4.78 23.49
C ARG A 64 5.51 5.56 24.79
N GLU A 65 6.48 6.45 25.04
CA GLU A 65 6.51 7.34 26.20
C GLU A 65 5.33 8.30 26.23
N ALA A 66 4.83 8.73 25.05
CA ALA A 66 3.64 9.56 24.88
C ALA A 66 2.31 8.78 25.00
N GLY A 67 2.35 7.47 25.27
CA GLY A 67 1.13 6.65 25.41
C GLY A 67 0.59 6.08 24.11
N GLY A 68 1.36 6.11 23.00
CA GLY A 68 1.03 5.44 21.73
C GLY A 68 0.68 6.37 20.57
N VAL A 69 0.48 7.66 20.80
CA VAL A 69 0.30 8.68 19.76
C VAL A 69 1.22 9.86 20.05
N LEU A 70 2.16 10.14 19.14
CA LEU A 70 3.15 11.20 19.32
C LEU A 70 2.60 12.57 18.94
N ASP A 71 1.83 12.65 17.83
CA ASP A 71 1.24 13.90 17.32
C ASP A 71 0.03 13.59 16.43
N MET A 72 -0.93 14.51 16.36
CA MET A 72 -2.16 14.36 15.60
C MET A 72 -2.65 15.72 15.07
N ASP A 73 -2.97 15.76 13.77
CA ASP A 73 -3.69 16.89 13.20
C ASP A 73 -5.20 16.69 13.42
N THR A 74 -5.80 17.58 14.21
CA THR A 74 -7.22 17.54 14.55
C THR A 74 -8.02 18.67 13.89
N ALA A 75 -7.38 19.55 13.15
CA ALA A 75 -7.98 20.75 12.55
C ALA A 75 -8.17 20.64 11.04
N LEU A 76 -7.39 19.78 10.37
CA LEU A 76 -7.41 19.64 8.91
C LEU A 76 -7.91 18.26 8.49
N VAL A 77 -8.90 18.23 7.58
CA VAL A 77 -9.27 16.99 6.89
C VAL A 77 -8.14 16.59 5.95
N SER A 78 -7.66 15.36 6.08
CA SER A 78 -6.63 14.84 5.20
C SER A 78 -7.16 14.69 3.76
N THR A 79 -6.39 15.19 2.82
CA THR A 79 -6.54 14.92 1.39
C THR A 79 -5.18 14.55 0.82
N ILE A 80 -5.12 14.11 -0.41
CA ILE A 80 -3.86 13.70 -1.06
C ILE A 80 -2.80 14.81 -0.94
N THR A 81 -3.20 16.07 -1.02
CA THR A 81 -2.30 17.26 -1.02
C THR A 81 -2.42 18.17 0.19
N SER A 82 -3.13 17.76 1.25
CA SER A 82 -3.46 18.64 2.38
C SER A 82 -2.28 19.09 3.26
N HIS A 83 -1.17 18.34 3.23
CA HIS A 83 -0.01 18.59 4.08
C HIS A 83 1.23 18.87 3.24
N ALA A 84 2.12 19.70 3.77
CA ALA A 84 3.45 19.91 3.20
C ALA A 84 4.26 18.59 3.19
N PRO A 85 5.31 18.50 2.36
CA PRO A 85 6.14 17.29 2.29
C PRO A 85 6.87 17.05 3.61
N GLY A 86 6.81 15.82 4.09
CA GLY A 86 7.48 15.36 5.30
C GLY A 86 8.66 14.43 5.01
N TYR A 87 9.71 14.54 5.82
CA TYR A 87 10.92 13.73 5.72
C TYR A 87 11.41 13.33 7.12
N LEU A 88 12.14 12.21 7.19
CA LEU A 88 13.03 11.92 8.31
C LEU A 88 14.35 12.70 8.14
N ASP A 89 14.99 12.49 6.99
CA ASP A 89 16.19 13.18 6.53
C ASP A 89 16.16 13.24 5.00
N LYS A 90 15.88 14.43 4.47
CA LYS A 90 15.66 14.63 3.04
C LYS A 90 16.85 14.20 2.17
N GLU A 91 18.07 14.25 2.72
CA GLU A 91 19.29 13.96 1.98
C GLU A 91 19.60 12.46 1.90
N LYS A 92 19.14 11.69 2.92
CA LYS A 92 19.40 10.25 3.02
C LYS A 92 18.27 9.39 2.47
N GLU A 93 17.06 9.89 2.46
CA GLU A 93 15.90 9.13 2.02
C GLU A 93 15.93 8.86 0.51
N ARG A 94 15.89 7.60 0.11
CA ARG A 94 15.74 7.19 -1.30
C ARG A 94 14.28 7.13 -1.72
N ILE A 95 13.40 6.70 -0.81
CA ILE A 95 11.95 6.70 -0.96
C ILE A 95 11.38 7.69 0.03
N VAL A 96 10.57 8.66 -0.46
CA VAL A 96 10.07 9.78 0.33
C VAL A 96 8.54 9.77 0.43
N GLY A 97 8.02 10.44 1.44
CA GLY A 97 6.60 10.68 1.62
C GLY A 97 6.08 10.24 2.98
N PHE A 98 5.25 11.11 3.57
CA PHE A 98 4.45 10.83 4.77
C PHE A 98 3.02 11.32 4.59
N GLN A 99 2.13 10.81 5.42
CA GLN A 99 0.73 11.25 5.41
C GLN A 99 0.56 12.71 5.86
N THR A 100 1.52 13.24 6.62
CA THR A 100 1.59 14.63 7.07
C THR A 100 3.02 15.17 6.87
N GLU A 101 3.27 16.39 7.27
CA GLU A 101 4.61 17.04 7.20
C GLU A 101 5.62 16.48 8.22
N LYS A 102 5.17 15.59 9.14
CA LYS A 102 6.03 14.99 10.15
C LYS A 102 5.84 13.49 10.24
N PRO A 103 6.90 12.71 10.50
CA PRO A 103 6.76 11.30 10.81
C PRO A 103 5.95 11.12 12.10
N PHE A 104 5.15 10.07 12.16
CA PHE A 104 4.26 9.70 13.28
C PHE A 104 3.15 10.69 13.63
N LYS A 105 2.99 11.79 12.93
CA LYS A 105 1.82 12.65 13.08
C LYS A 105 0.64 12.06 12.32
N ARG A 106 -0.44 11.76 13.06
CA ARG A 106 -1.68 11.20 12.49
C ARG A 106 -2.51 12.29 11.84
N SER A 107 -3.42 11.89 10.97
CA SER A 107 -4.39 12.77 10.32
C SER A 107 -5.78 12.14 10.32
N LEU A 108 -6.82 12.93 10.05
CA LEU A 108 -8.21 12.50 9.95
C LEU A 108 -8.62 12.38 8.48
N GLN A 109 -8.84 11.17 8.01
CA GLN A 109 -9.16 10.86 6.62
C GLN A 109 -10.63 11.10 6.31
N PRO A 110 -10.99 11.71 5.16
CA PRO A 110 -12.37 12.07 4.83
C PRO A 110 -13.28 10.85 4.63
N TYR A 111 -12.74 9.73 4.18
CA TYR A 111 -13.48 8.47 4.00
C TYR A 111 -13.27 7.48 5.16
N GLY A 112 -12.65 7.93 6.23
CA GLY A 112 -12.41 7.13 7.42
C GLY A 112 -13.61 7.07 8.38
N GLY A 113 -13.49 6.22 9.38
CA GLY A 113 -14.48 6.10 10.45
C GLY A 113 -14.35 7.24 11.47
N ILE A 114 -15.01 8.35 11.25
CA ILE A 114 -14.88 9.54 12.13
C ILE A 114 -15.20 9.25 13.60
N ARG A 115 -16.13 8.35 13.90
CA ARG A 115 -16.47 8.00 15.29
C ARG A 115 -15.28 7.35 16.00
N THR A 116 -14.58 6.43 15.32
CA THR A 116 -13.37 5.79 15.85
C THR A 116 -12.22 6.79 15.94
N ALA A 117 -12.05 7.65 14.91
CA ALA A 117 -11.02 8.66 14.88
C ALA A 117 -11.25 9.74 15.97
N ALA A 118 -12.49 10.23 16.14
CA ALA A 118 -12.83 11.19 17.20
C ALA A 118 -12.58 10.61 18.59
N LYS A 119 -12.99 9.35 18.81
CA LYS A 119 -12.69 8.66 20.07
C LYS A 119 -11.19 8.48 20.28
N ALA A 120 -10.44 8.12 19.23
CA ALA A 120 -8.99 8.02 19.33
C ALA A 120 -8.33 9.36 19.67
N CYS A 121 -8.83 10.49 19.12
CA CYS A 121 -8.38 11.82 19.54
C CYS A 121 -8.62 12.04 21.03
N GLU A 122 -9.86 11.88 21.49
CA GLU A 122 -10.26 12.10 22.89
C GLU A 122 -9.45 11.23 23.86
N ASP A 123 -9.32 9.93 23.58
CA ASP A 123 -8.58 8.98 24.41
C ASP A 123 -7.07 9.27 24.47
N ASN A 124 -6.51 9.93 23.47
CA ASN A 124 -5.11 10.35 23.45
C ASN A 124 -4.89 11.83 23.86
N GLY A 125 -5.92 12.48 24.44
CA GLY A 125 -5.85 13.84 24.94
C GLY A 125 -5.96 14.93 23.89
N TYR A 126 -6.39 14.62 22.68
CA TYR A 126 -6.66 15.57 21.62
C TYR A 126 -8.15 15.85 21.47
N HIS A 127 -8.50 17.02 20.97
CA HIS A 127 -9.88 17.38 20.67
C HIS A 127 -10.05 17.67 19.18
N VAL A 128 -11.05 17.04 18.58
CA VAL A 128 -11.38 17.31 17.17
C VAL A 128 -11.96 18.71 17.06
N ASP A 129 -11.44 19.52 16.16
CA ASP A 129 -11.94 20.84 15.86
C ASP A 129 -13.43 20.80 15.54
N PRO A 130 -14.28 21.70 16.10
CA PRO A 130 -15.73 21.72 15.87
C PRO A 130 -16.13 21.84 14.39
N GLU A 131 -15.39 22.61 13.59
CA GLU A 131 -15.67 22.76 12.16
C GLU A 131 -15.31 21.47 11.39
N LEU A 132 -14.20 20.82 11.76
CA LEU A 132 -13.87 19.50 11.23
C LEU A 132 -14.95 18.49 11.59
N ARG A 133 -15.47 18.51 12.81
CA ARG A 133 -16.57 17.62 13.23
C ARG A 133 -17.84 17.85 12.41
N LYS A 134 -18.18 19.10 12.08
CA LYS A 134 -19.32 19.43 11.20
C LYS A 134 -19.15 18.83 9.82
N PHE A 135 -17.93 18.86 9.26
CA PHE A 135 -17.65 18.25 7.96
C PHE A 135 -18.14 16.81 7.89
N PHE A 136 -17.80 15.99 8.89
CA PHE A 136 -18.18 14.57 8.95
C PHE A 136 -19.62 14.29 9.39
N THR A 137 -20.28 15.20 10.10
CA THR A 137 -21.62 14.98 10.63
C THR A 137 -22.70 15.61 9.78
N ILE A 138 -22.40 16.70 9.09
CA ILE A 138 -23.37 17.47 8.28
C ILE A 138 -23.13 17.27 6.79
N HIS A 139 -21.87 17.49 6.34
CA HIS A 139 -21.57 17.55 4.91
C HIS A 139 -21.19 16.20 4.31
N ARG A 140 -20.59 15.30 5.10
CA ARG A 140 -20.17 14.00 4.63
C ARG A 140 -20.46 12.88 5.61
N LYS A 141 -21.46 12.10 5.30
CA LYS A 141 -21.76 10.86 6.03
C LYS A 141 -20.83 9.77 5.53
N THR A 142 -19.91 9.31 6.37
CA THR A 142 -19.00 8.22 6.03
C THR A 142 -19.72 6.87 6.05
N HIS A 143 -19.14 5.86 5.37
CA HIS A 143 -19.64 4.48 5.43
C HIS A 143 -19.80 3.97 6.87
N ASN A 144 -18.84 4.29 7.72
CA ASN A 144 -18.91 3.96 9.16
C ASN A 144 -20.16 4.55 9.85
N ALA A 145 -20.48 5.81 9.59
CA ALA A 145 -21.68 6.43 10.12
C ALA A 145 -22.94 5.74 9.57
N GLY A 146 -22.99 5.42 8.26
CA GLY A 146 -24.10 4.71 7.65
C GLY A 146 -24.38 3.34 8.26
N VAL A 147 -23.34 2.54 8.48
CA VAL A 147 -23.45 1.23 9.12
C VAL A 147 -24.01 1.34 10.54
N PHE A 148 -23.50 2.26 11.36
CA PHE A 148 -24.00 2.39 12.74
C PHE A 148 -25.39 3.01 12.83
N ASP A 149 -25.78 3.84 11.88
CA ASP A 149 -27.14 4.40 11.84
C ASP A 149 -28.18 3.34 11.45
N ALA A 150 -27.80 2.32 10.68
CA ALA A 150 -28.67 1.20 10.33
C ALA A 150 -28.92 0.21 11.48
N TYR A 151 -28.10 0.23 12.54
CA TYR A 151 -28.25 -0.70 13.66
C TYR A 151 -29.46 -0.35 14.50
N THR A 152 -30.33 -1.36 14.73
CA THR A 152 -31.41 -1.29 15.72
C THR A 152 -30.84 -1.44 17.15
N ASP A 153 -31.66 -1.15 18.16
CA ASP A 153 -31.26 -1.33 19.55
C ASP A 153 -31.01 -2.79 19.90
N GLU A 154 -31.76 -3.72 19.30
CA GLU A 154 -31.55 -5.15 19.43
C GLU A 154 -30.20 -5.58 18.83
N MET A 155 -29.85 -5.11 17.63
CA MET A 155 -28.55 -5.37 17.02
C MET A 155 -27.42 -4.84 17.89
N ARG A 156 -27.58 -3.63 18.44
CA ARG A 156 -26.60 -3.04 19.38
C ARG A 156 -26.48 -3.87 20.68
N ALA A 157 -27.61 -4.39 21.20
CA ALA A 157 -27.61 -5.28 22.37
C ALA A 157 -26.90 -6.60 22.05
N CYS A 158 -27.20 -7.23 20.91
CA CYS A 158 -26.54 -8.44 20.45
C CYS A 158 -25.01 -8.25 20.28
N ARG A 159 -24.57 -7.09 19.81
CA ARG A 159 -23.15 -6.76 19.76
C ARG A 159 -22.52 -6.64 21.14
N ARG A 160 -23.17 -5.93 22.07
CA ARG A 160 -22.66 -5.78 23.44
C ARG A 160 -22.56 -7.12 24.18
N SER A 161 -23.47 -8.04 23.90
CA SER A 161 -23.47 -9.40 24.46
C SER A 161 -22.61 -10.41 23.69
N HIS A 162 -21.90 -9.96 22.65
CA HIS A 162 -21.05 -10.80 21.80
C HIS A 162 -21.78 -11.93 21.03
N ILE A 163 -23.10 -11.82 20.85
CA ILE A 163 -23.89 -12.74 20.02
C ILE A 163 -23.56 -12.51 18.54
N ILE A 164 -23.39 -11.25 18.15
CA ILE A 164 -22.86 -10.87 16.83
C ILE A 164 -21.54 -10.12 16.99
N THR A 165 -20.60 -10.42 16.14
CA THR A 165 -19.28 -9.78 16.11
C THR A 165 -18.94 -9.39 14.67
N GLY A 166 -17.95 -8.51 14.50
CA GLY A 166 -17.45 -8.17 13.18
C GLY A 166 -16.55 -6.97 13.24
N LEU A 167 -15.30 -7.13 12.81
CA LEU A 167 -14.37 -6.04 12.64
C LEU A 167 -14.85 -5.00 11.60
N PRO A 168 -15.39 -5.38 10.44
CA PRO A 168 -15.96 -4.43 9.47
C PRO A 168 -17.07 -3.60 10.09
N ASP A 169 -17.94 -4.20 10.88
CA ASP A 169 -18.99 -3.51 11.61
C ASP A 169 -18.45 -2.50 12.63
N ALA A 170 -17.40 -2.90 13.36
CA ALA A 170 -16.80 -2.05 14.39
C ALA A 170 -16.16 -0.80 13.78
N TYR A 171 -15.55 -0.92 12.62
CA TYR A 171 -14.83 0.16 11.95
C TYR A 171 -15.63 0.81 10.81
N GLY A 172 -16.62 0.11 10.25
CA GLY A 172 -17.38 0.56 9.07
C GLY A 172 -16.48 0.84 7.88
N ARG A 173 -15.41 0.06 7.72
CA ARG A 173 -14.35 0.29 6.74
C ARG A 173 -14.02 -0.99 6.02
N GLY A 174 -13.86 -0.87 4.71
CA GLY A 174 -13.48 -1.99 3.85
C GLY A 174 -12.01 -2.39 3.99
N ARG A 175 -11.69 -3.57 3.48
CA ARG A 175 -10.33 -3.96 3.14
C ARG A 175 -10.06 -3.56 1.71
N ILE A 176 -8.84 -3.11 1.43
CA ILE A 176 -8.46 -2.59 0.12
C ILE A 176 -7.13 -3.22 -0.30
N ILE A 177 -7.08 -3.65 -1.57
CA ILE A 177 -5.85 -3.91 -2.30
C ILE A 177 -5.92 -3.07 -3.56
N GLY A 178 -5.27 -1.91 -3.55
CA GLY A 178 -5.14 -1.08 -4.75
C GLY A 178 -4.11 -1.66 -5.70
N ASP A 179 -4.30 -1.48 -7.01
CA ASP A 179 -3.25 -1.82 -7.98
C ASP A 179 -2.34 -0.62 -8.23
N TYR A 180 -1.49 -0.33 -7.25
CA TYR A 180 -0.55 0.79 -7.28
C TYR A 180 0.57 0.62 -8.31
N ARG A 181 0.78 -0.60 -8.84
CA ARG A 181 1.71 -0.92 -9.92
C ARG A 181 1.37 -0.15 -11.20
N ARG A 182 0.07 0.16 -11.41
CA ARG A 182 -0.40 0.95 -12.56
C ARG A 182 0.25 2.32 -12.62
N VAL A 183 0.45 2.98 -11.49
CA VAL A 183 1.09 4.30 -11.43
C VAL A 183 2.53 4.21 -11.92
N ALA A 184 3.27 3.18 -11.50
CA ALA A 184 4.65 2.96 -11.93
C ALA A 184 4.75 2.59 -13.43
N LEU A 185 3.87 1.73 -13.92
CA LEU A 185 3.94 1.20 -15.29
C LEU A 185 3.49 2.22 -16.35
N TYR A 186 2.46 3.02 -16.04
CA TYR A 186 1.81 3.89 -17.05
C TYR A 186 2.01 5.38 -16.79
N GLY A 187 2.26 5.77 -15.54
CA GLY A 187 2.19 7.18 -15.15
C GLY A 187 0.75 7.69 -15.06
N VAL A 188 0.61 8.84 -14.41
CA VAL A 188 -0.72 9.38 -14.07
C VAL A 188 -1.48 9.91 -15.28
N ASP A 189 -0.78 10.53 -16.27
CA ASP A 189 -1.45 11.12 -17.43
C ASP A 189 -2.12 10.06 -18.31
N PHE A 190 -1.51 8.90 -18.48
CA PHE A 190 -2.11 7.78 -19.21
C PHE A 190 -3.37 7.28 -18.50
N LEU A 191 -3.30 7.08 -17.17
CA LEU A 191 -4.43 6.61 -16.37
C LEU A 191 -5.60 7.60 -16.40
N ILE A 192 -5.34 8.90 -16.36
CA ILE A 192 -6.35 9.96 -16.52
C ILE A 192 -7.02 9.86 -17.88
N ALA A 193 -6.23 9.74 -18.93
CA ALA A 193 -6.75 9.68 -20.31
C ALA A 193 -7.63 8.45 -20.53
N GLU A 194 -7.25 7.28 -19.99
CA GLU A 194 -8.06 6.06 -20.02
C GLU A 194 -9.42 6.28 -19.33
N LYS A 195 -9.41 6.86 -18.12
CA LYS A 195 -10.64 7.15 -17.38
C LYS A 195 -11.52 8.19 -18.06
N GLN A 196 -10.94 9.16 -18.75
CA GLN A 196 -11.69 10.14 -19.55
C GLN A 196 -12.37 9.46 -20.76
N GLU A 197 -11.70 8.56 -21.45
CA GLU A 197 -12.26 7.80 -22.56
C GLU A 197 -13.41 6.90 -22.07
N GLU A 198 -13.23 6.17 -20.96
CA GLU A 198 -14.25 5.34 -20.34
C GLU A 198 -15.49 6.17 -19.94
N LYS A 199 -15.29 7.36 -19.36
CA LYS A 199 -16.37 8.28 -18.98
C LYS A 199 -17.15 8.79 -20.19
N GLN A 200 -16.50 8.99 -21.33
CA GLN A 200 -17.10 9.51 -22.56
C GLN A 200 -17.77 8.43 -23.42
N ASP A 201 -17.76 7.17 -23.02
CA ASP A 201 -18.37 6.10 -23.79
C ASP A 201 -19.88 6.33 -23.95
N THR A 202 -20.26 6.75 -25.15
CA THR A 202 -21.65 7.08 -25.51
C THR A 202 -22.49 5.85 -25.85
N ARG A 203 -21.90 4.65 -25.91
CA ARG A 203 -22.62 3.39 -26.20
C ARG A 203 -23.48 2.94 -25.02
N LYS A 204 -23.18 3.40 -23.81
CA LYS A 204 -23.93 3.07 -22.60
C LYS A 204 -25.22 3.90 -22.56
N ILE A 205 -26.37 3.20 -22.46
CA ILE A 205 -27.66 3.84 -22.21
C ILE A 205 -27.63 4.50 -20.83
N MET A 206 -28.11 5.74 -20.72
CA MET A 206 -28.09 6.50 -19.47
C MET A 206 -29.10 5.93 -18.46
N THR A 207 -28.57 5.12 -17.53
CA THR A 207 -29.28 4.56 -16.38
C THR A 207 -28.71 5.16 -15.09
N GLU A 208 -29.35 4.89 -13.95
CA GLU A 208 -28.82 5.30 -12.63
C GLU A 208 -27.41 4.74 -12.41
N GLU A 209 -27.16 3.50 -12.78
CA GLU A 209 -25.85 2.85 -12.64
C GLU A 209 -24.78 3.55 -13.48
N VAL A 210 -25.10 3.92 -14.73
CA VAL A 210 -24.17 4.64 -15.62
C VAL A 210 -23.91 6.06 -15.12
N ILE A 211 -24.90 6.73 -14.51
CA ILE A 211 -24.69 8.03 -13.87
C ILE A 211 -23.71 7.89 -12.71
N ARG A 212 -23.91 6.93 -11.81
CA ARG A 212 -23.01 6.67 -10.67
C ARG A 212 -21.61 6.28 -11.11
N GLU A 213 -21.48 5.44 -12.14
CA GLU A 213 -20.19 5.09 -12.72
C GLU A 213 -19.45 6.34 -13.23
N ARG A 214 -20.13 7.24 -13.91
CA ARG A 214 -19.53 8.50 -14.40
C ARG A 214 -19.13 9.46 -13.28
N GLU A 215 -19.89 9.50 -12.21
CA GLU A 215 -19.55 10.27 -11.01
C GLU A 215 -18.28 9.68 -10.37
N GLU A 216 -18.21 8.36 -10.22
CA GLU A 216 -17.03 7.67 -9.69
C GLU A 216 -15.78 7.88 -10.57
N LEU A 217 -15.91 7.75 -11.89
CA LEU A 217 -14.82 8.04 -12.82
C LEU A 217 -14.34 9.49 -12.71
N SER A 218 -15.23 10.43 -12.46
CA SER A 218 -14.88 11.84 -12.24
C SER A 218 -14.05 12.01 -10.96
N GLU A 219 -14.41 11.31 -9.88
CA GLU A 219 -13.65 11.33 -8.63
C GLU A 219 -12.29 10.63 -8.78
N GLN A 220 -12.21 9.53 -9.53
CA GLN A 220 -10.95 8.87 -9.85
C GLN A 220 -10.02 9.80 -10.64
N ILE A 221 -10.52 10.51 -11.65
CA ILE A 221 -9.74 11.50 -12.41
C ILE A 221 -9.23 12.62 -11.50
N ARG A 222 -10.09 13.16 -10.62
CA ARG A 222 -9.69 14.17 -9.63
C ARG A 222 -8.58 13.65 -8.71
N ALA A 223 -8.73 12.44 -8.18
CA ALA A 223 -7.74 11.83 -7.30
C ALA A 223 -6.40 11.60 -8.01
N LEU A 224 -6.42 11.18 -9.28
CA LEU A 224 -5.21 11.05 -10.09
C LEU A 224 -4.51 12.42 -10.34
N GLN A 225 -5.28 13.49 -10.57
CA GLN A 225 -4.73 14.84 -10.69
C GLN A 225 -4.09 15.31 -9.37
N GLU A 226 -4.70 14.99 -8.24
CA GLU A 226 -4.12 15.29 -6.92
C GLU A 226 -2.88 14.43 -6.64
N LEU A 227 -2.87 13.16 -7.08
CA LEU A 227 -1.69 12.30 -6.99
C LEU A 227 -0.52 12.88 -7.78
N LYS A 228 -0.77 13.44 -8.97
CA LYS A 228 0.25 14.14 -9.75
C LYS A 228 0.84 15.32 -8.98
N LYS A 229 0.01 16.14 -8.34
CA LYS A 229 0.44 17.24 -7.49
C LYS A 229 1.23 16.74 -6.27
N LEU A 230 0.86 15.60 -5.69
CA LEU A 230 1.63 14.99 -4.60
C LEU A 230 3.06 14.68 -5.06
N GLY A 231 3.22 14.09 -6.25
CA GLY A 231 4.54 13.88 -6.84
C GLY A 231 5.33 15.19 -6.97
N GLU A 232 4.71 16.23 -7.54
CA GLU A 232 5.31 17.56 -7.71
C GLU A 232 5.76 18.19 -6.39
N ILE A 233 4.98 18.07 -5.31
CA ILE A 233 5.32 18.56 -3.97
C ILE A 233 6.62 17.93 -3.45
N TYR A 234 6.86 16.66 -3.77
CA TYR A 234 8.10 15.95 -3.41
C TYR A 234 9.20 16.09 -4.46
N GLY A 235 8.97 16.83 -5.55
CA GLY A 235 9.95 17.09 -6.61
C GLY A 235 10.02 16.01 -7.69
N PHE A 236 8.98 15.21 -7.86
CA PHE A 236 8.90 14.16 -8.87
C PHE A 236 7.82 14.44 -9.92
N ASP A 237 8.15 14.21 -11.19
CA ASP A 237 7.17 14.20 -12.28
C ASP A 237 6.68 12.77 -12.53
N ILE A 238 5.53 12.42 -11.93
CA ILE A 238 4.89 11.11 -12.08
C ILE A 238 3.87 11.08 -13.23
N SER A 239 3.89 12.05 -14.12
CA SER A 239 3.00 12.12 -15.28
C SER A 239 3.20 10.94 -16.25
N GLY A 240 4.44 10.51 -16.43
CA GLY A 240 4.83 9.37 -17.26
C GLY A 240 5.22 8.12 -16.44
N PRO A 241 5.47 6.99 -17.12
CA PRO A 241 5.93 5.76 -16.50
C PRO A 241 7.28 5.91 -15.80
N ALA A 242 7.50 5.10 -14.77
CA ALA A 242 8.76 5.03 -14.05
C ALA A 242 9.90 4.58 -14.97
N LYS A 243 11.04 5.26 -14.88
CA LYS A 243 12.20 5.04 -15.75
C LYS A 243 13.16 3.98 -15.21
N ASP A 244 13.16 3.80 -13.90
CA ASP A 244 14.06 2.90 -13.19
C ASP A 244 13.39 2.30 -11.94
N THR A 245 14.12 1.45 -11.24
CA THR A 245 13.66 0.74 -10.04
C THR A 245 13.26 1.69 -8.91
N ARG A 246 14.05 2.75 -8.69
CA ARG A 246 13.76 3.72 -7.63
C ARG A 246 12.46 4.46 -7.92
N GLU A 247 12.29 4.94 -9.16
CA GLU A 247 11.04 5.58 -9.59
C GLU A 247 9.86 4.60 -9.50
N ALA A 248 10.03 3.34 -9.91
CA ALA A 248 8.95 2.34 -9.85
C ALA A 248 8.45 2.14 -8.41
N ILE A 249 9.36 2.02 -7.44
CA ILE A 249 9.02 1.90 -6.02
C ILE A 249 8.36 3.21 -5.52
N GLN A 250 8.91 4.37 -5.89
CA GLN A 250 8.39 5.66 -5.44
C GLN A 250 7.01 5.98 -6.01
N TRP A 251 6.74 5.70 -7.31
CA TRP A 251 5.41 5.89 -7.93
C TRP A 251 4.37 4.97 -7.31
N LEU A 252 4.72 3.71 -7.09
CA LEU A 252 3.90 2.74 -6.38
C LEU A 252 3.59 3.22 -4.96
N TYR A 253 4.59 3.70 -4.24
CA TYR A 253 4.42 4.22 -2.88
C TYR A 253 3.56 5.49 -2.85
N PHE A 254 3.69 6.41 -3.80
CA PHE A 254 2.82 7.59 -3.86
C PHE A 254 1.35 7.20 -4.09
N GLY A 255 1.09 6.20 -4.94
CA GLY A 255 -0.25 5.66 -5.11
C GLY A 255 -0.82 5.08 -3.81
N TYR A 256 -0.02 4.32 -3.07
CA TYR A 256 -0.37 3.80 -1.76
C TYR A 256 -0.59 4.92 -0.72
N LEU A 257 0.32 5.88 -0.67
CA LEU A 257 0.25 7.01 0.27
C LEU A 257 -0.99 7.87 0.02
N ALA A 258 -1.36 8.12 -1.24
CA ALA A 258 -2.59 8.82 -1.58
C ALA A 258 -3.83 8.13 -1.02
N ALA A 259 -3.91 6.80 -1.13
CA ALA A 259 -4.99 6.00 -0.54
C ALA A 259 -5.01 6.10 0.99
N ILE A 260 -3.85 6.06 1.65
CA ILE A 260 -3.71 6.25 3.11
C ILE A 260 -4.16 7.65 3.56
N LYS A 261 -3.93 8.67 2.76
CA LYS A 261 -4.33 10.05 3.09
C LYS A 261 -5.84 10.28 2.94
N GLU A 262 -6.51 9.53 2.07
CA GLU A 262 -7.95 9.65 1.82
C GLU A 262 -8.78 8.70 2.68
N GLN A 263 -8.26 7.52 3.00
CA GLN A 263 -9.01 6.47 3.67
C GLN A 263 -8.32 5.97 4.92
N ASN A 264 -9.13 5.65 5.92
CA ASN A 264 -8.72 4.92 7.12
C ASN A 264 -9.31 3.50 7.03
N GLY A 265 -8.86 2.72 6.06
CA GLY A 265 -9.33 1.35 5.83
C GLY A 265 -9.04 0.40 6.99
N ALA A 266 -9.81 -0.69 7.08
CA ALA A 266 -9.53 -1.76 8.05
C ALA A 266 -8.21 -2.49 7.69
N ALA A 267 -7.89 -2.57 6.40
CA ALA A 267 -6.62 -3.02 5.88
C ALA A 267 -6.33 -2.32 4.56
N MET A 268 -5.13 -1.79 4.42
CA MET A 268 -4.65 -1.06 3.25
C MET A 268 -3.45 -1.82 2.69
N SER A 269 -3.70 -2.87 1.89
CA SER A 269 -2.68 -3.80 1.43
C SER A 269 -2.11 -3.43 0.05
N LEU A 270 -0.87 -3.88 -0.22
CA LEU A 270 -0.16 -3.59 -1.47
C LEU A 270 -0.53 -4.57 -2.60
N GLY A 271 -0.83 -5.81 -2.23
CA GLY A 271 -1.06 -6.87 -3.20
C GLY A 271 0.19 -7.68 -3.51
N ARG A 272 0.48 -7.89 -4.79
CA ARG A 272 1.66 -8.60 -5.29
C ARG A 272 2.56 -7.61 -6.01
N THR A 273 3.47 -6.96 -5.31
CA THR A 273 4.34 -5.95 -5.90
C THR A 273 5.76 -6.44 -6.18
N SER A 274 6.23 -7.43 -5.43
CA SER A 274 7.61 -7.92 -5.50
C SER A 274 8.01 -8.39 -6.90
N THR A 275 7.24 -9.25 -7.55
CA THR A 275 7.55 -9.74 -8.91
C THR A 275 7.54 -8.62 -9.94
N PHE A 276 6.61 -7.67 -9.82
CA PHE A 276 6.54 -6.49 -10.68
C PHE A 276 7.79 -5.61 -10.55
N LEU A 277 8.19 -5.30 -9.32
CA LEU A 277 9.36 -4.46 -9.05
C LEU A 277 10.67 -5.12 -9.47
N ASP A 278 10.74 -6.47 -9.40
CA ASP A 278 11.92 -7.20 -9.85
C ASP A 278 12.23 -7.02 -11.34
N ILE A 279 11.19 -6.88 -12.17
CA ILE A 279 11.36 -6.64 -13.62
C ILE A 279 12.18 -5.37 -13.87
N TYR A 280 11.89 -4.29 -13.14
CA TYR A 280 12.67 -3.05 -13.20
C TYR A 280 14.08 -3.28 -12.63
N ALA A 281 14.17 -3.96 -11.49
CA ALA A 281 15.44 -4.20 -10.81
C ALA A 281 16.42 -5.02 -11.67
N GLN A 282 15.96 -6.09 -12.31
CA GLN A 282 16.82 -6.90 -13.17
C GLN A 282 17.30 -6.09 -14.39
N ARG A 283 16.40 -5.37 -15.06
CA ARG A 283 16.76 -4.49 -16.17
C ARG A 283 17.84 -3.47 -15.78
N ASP A 284 17.70 -2.86 -14.61
CA ASP A 284 18.62 -1.81 -14.18
C ASP A 284 19.97 -2.38 -13.71
N LEU A 285 19.98 -3.59 -13.10
CA LEU A 285 21.21 -4.33 -12.79
C LEU A 285 21.96 -4.70 -14.07
N GLU A 286 21.28 -5.23 -15.07
CA GLU A 286 21.88 -5.60 -16.37
C GLU A 286 22.48 -4.40 -17.10
N ARG A 287 21.87 -3.22 -16.96
CA ARG A 287 22.34 -1.96 -17.52
C ARG A 287 23.41 -1.26 -16.68
N GLY A 288 23.69 -1.77 -15.50
CA GLY A 288 24.62 -1.14 -14.55
C GLY A 288 24.13 0.22 -14.03
N VAL A 289 22.81 0.46 -14.01
CA VAL A 289 22.19 1.67 -13.45
C VAL A 289 22.28 1.66 -11.94
N TYR A 290 22.02 0.51 -11.33
CA TYR A 290 22.11 0.29 -9.90
C TYR A 290 22.86 -1.00 -9.58
N THR A 291 23.36 -1.08 -8.34
CA THR A 291 23.94 -2.28 -7.74
C THR A 291 22.90 -3.04 -6.91
N GLU A 292 23.21 -4.32 -6.60
CA GLU A 292 22.37 -5.13 -5.69
C GLU A 292 22.14 -4.44 -4.33
N LYS A 293 23.18 -3.74 -3.83
CA LYS A 293 23.12 -3.00 -2.57
C LYS A 293 22.18 -1.80 -2.62
N GLU A 294 22.20 -1.02 -3.70
CA GLU A 294 21.30 0.13 -3.89
C GLU A 294 19.85 -0.30 -4.04
N ILE A 295 19.58 -1.41 -4.75
CA ILE A 295 18.23 -1.95 -4.87
C ILE A 295 17.72 -2.43 -3.50
N GLN A 296 18.57 -3.07 -2.68
CA GLN A 296 18.19 -3.43 -1.32
C GLN A 296 17.89 -2.18 -0.48
N GLU A 297 18.68 -1.11 -0.60
CA GLU A 297 18.43 0.17 0.09
C GLU A 297 17.05 0.75 -0.27
N PHE A 298 16.65 0.72 -1.55
CA PHE A 298 15.33 1.20 -1.96
C PHE A 298 14.20 0.39 -1.32
N VAL A 299 14.35 -0.92 -1.24
CA VAL A 299 13.37 -1.81 -0.60
C VAL A 299 13.32 -1.59 0.92
N ASP A 300 14.47 -1.43 1.57
CA ASP A 300 14.55 -1.14 3.00
C ASP A 300 13.86 0.21 3.32
N HIS A 301 14.12 1.25 2.53
CA HIS A 301 13.49 2.55 2.70
C HIS A 301 11.98 2.49 2.42
N PHE A 302 11.54 1.74 1.43
CA PHE A 302 10.12 1.54 1.16
C PHE A 302 9.42 0.85 2.33
N VAL A 303 9.97 -0.25 2.84
CA VAL A 303 9.43 -0.94 4.01
C VAL A 303 9.45 -0.05 5.26
N MET A 304 10.51 0.75 5.44
CA MET A 304 10.57 1.74 6.50
C MET A 304 9.40 2.73 6.43
N LYS A 305 9.08 3.25 5.22
CA LYS A 305 7.92 4.13 5.01
C LYS A 305 6.60 3.46 5.38
N LEU A 306 6.41 2.19 5.00
CA LEU A 306 5.21 1.43 5.37
C LEU A 306 5.05 1.27 6.89
N ARG A 307 6.16 1.22 7.64
CA ARG A 307 6.15 1.17 9.12
C ARG A 307 5.87 2.52 9.77
N LEU A 308 6.02 3.63 9.05
CA LEU A 308 5.91 4.99 9.57
C LEU A 308 4.56 5.65 9.32
N VAL A 309 3.80 5.16 8.34
CA VAL A 309 2.43 5.63 8.10
C VAL A 309 1.47 4.86 8.99
N LYS A 310 0.66 5.61 9.76
CA LYS A 310 -0.20 5.05 10.78
C LYS A 310 -1.54 5.79 10.86
N PHE A 311 -2.57 5.10 11.33
CA PHE A 311 -3.87 5.68 11.59
C PHE A 311 -4.05 6.05 13.07
N ALA A 312 -4.93 6.99 13.37
CA ALA A 312 -5.34 7.26 14.74
C ALA A 312 -6.21 6.10 15.26
N ARG A 313 -5.79 5.50 16.38
CA ARG A 313 -6.49 4.41 17.06
C ARG A 313 -6.63 4.69 18.54
N THR A 314 -7.59 4.02 19.19
CA THR A 314 -7.74 4.10 20.64
C THR A 314 -6.59 3.38 21.34
N PRO A 315 -6.25 3.75 22.60
CA PRO A 315 -5.23 3.05 23.38
C PRO A 315 -5.51 1.54 23.55
N GLU A 316 -6.77 1.15 23.70
CA GLU A 316 -7.16 -0.28 23.74
C GLU A 316 -6.80 -1.01 22.45
N TYR A 317 -7.04 -0.37 21.29
CA TYR A 317 -6.68 -0.95 20.00
C TYR A 317 -5.16 -1.07 19.89
N ASN A 318 -4.43 -0.03 20.27
CA ASN A 318 -2.97 -0.04 20.24
C ASN A 318 -2.38 -1.12 21.14
N ALA A 319 -2.95 -1.35 22.32
CA ALA A 319 -2.53 -2.42 23.22
C ALA A 319 -2.78 -3.81 22.63
N LEU A 320 -3.94 -3.99 21.99
CA LEU A 320 -4.33 -5.30 21.42
C LEU A 320 -3.51 -5.66 20.17
N PHE A 321 -3.16 -4.69 19.33
CA PHE A 321 -2.54 -4.90 18.03
C PHE A 321 -1.10 -4.38 17.92
N SER A 322 -0.44 -4.12 19.04
CA SER A 322 0.95 -3.63 19.08
C SER A 322 1.15 -2.29 18.35
N GLY A 323 0.18 -1.38 18.46
CA GLY A 323 0.19 -0.07 17.82
C GLY A 323 -1.06 0.19 16.99
N ASP A 324 -0.97 1.15 16.08
CA ASP A 324 -2.04 1.58 15.19
C ASP A 324 -1.72 1.29 13.70
N PRO A 325 -1.63 0.01 13.33
CA PRO A 325 -1.20 -0.41 12.01
C PRO A 325 -2.20 -0.01 10.92
N THR A 326 -1.70 0.16 9.70
CA THR A 326 -2.50 0.26 8.48
C THR A 326 -2.96 -1.11 7.98
N TRP A 327 -2.46 -2.19 8.56
CA TRP A 327 -2.63 -3.57 8.13
C TRP A 327 -2.21 -3.76 6.67
N VAL A 328 -1.07 -3.17 6.31
CA VAL A 328 -0.47 -3.31 4.99
C VAL A 328 0.10 -4.72 4.83
N THR A 329 -0.29 -5.39 3.74
CA THR A 329 0.19 -6.73 3.39
C THR A 329 0.82 -6.72 2.01
N GLU A 330 2.01 -7.29 1.90
CA GLU A 330 2.66 -7.66 0.65
C GLU A 330 2.58 -9.17 0.48
N SER A 331 2.01 -9.65 -0.61
CA SER A 331 1.88 -11.07 -0.95
C SER A 331 3.02 -11.48 -1.86
N ILE A 332 3.87 -12.39 -1.40
CA ILE A 332 5.15 -12.75 -2.02
C ILE A 332 5.11 -14.17 -2.57
N GLY A 333 5.60 -14.36 -3.78
CA GLY A 333 5.70 -15.69 -4.40
C GLY A 333 4.35 -16.19 -4.94
N GLY A 334 4.03 -17.46 -4.69
CA GLY A 334 2.93 -18.14 -5.38
C GLY A 334 3.31 -18.56 -6.79
N VAL A 335 2.33 -18.96 -7.59
CA VAL A 335 2.52 -19.51 -8.93
C VAL A 335 1.70 -18.69 -9.94
N GLY A 336 2.31 -18.35 -11.07
CA GLY A 336 1.68 -17.60 -12.15
C GLY A 336 0.71 -18.41 -12.99
N ILE A 337 0.08 -17.76 -13.96
CA ILE A 337 -0.93 -18.35 -14.85
C ILE A 337 -0.36 -19.50 -15.70
N ASP A 338 0.91 -19.46 -16.01
CA ASP A 338 1.63 -20.47 -16.80
C ASP A 338 2.28 -21.58 -15.96
N GLY A 339 2.06 -21.55 -14.65
CA GLY A 339 2.61 -22.53 -13.72
C GLY A 339 4.04 -22.24 -13.23
N ARG A 340 4.70 -21.19 -13.73
CA ARG A 340 6.01 -20.76 -13.22
C ARG A 340 5.88 -20.12 -11.83
N PRO A 341 6.83 -20.35 -10.91
CA PRO A 341 6.82 -19.66 -9.63
C PRO A 341 7.03 -18.15 -9.82
N LEU A 342 6.26 -17.34 -9.09
CA LEU A 342 6.41 -15.87 -9.05
C LEU A 342 7.47 -15.42 -8.03
N VAL A 343 8.38 -16.29 -7.69
CA VAL A 343 9.55 -16.00 -6.83
C VAL A 343 10.65 -15.38 -7.66
N THR A 344 11.08 -14.19 -7.28
CA THR A 344 12.17 -13.45 -7.92
C THR A 344 13.18 -13.00 -6.86
N LYS A 345 14.27 -12.37 -7.24
CA LYS A 345 15.22 -11.79 -6.28
C LYS A 345 14.54 -10.75 -5.35
N MET A 346 13.55 -10.03 -5.85
CA MET A 346 12.80 -9.06 -5.05
C MET A 346 12.01 -9.75 -3.92
N SER A 347 11.56 -10.99 -4.12
CA SER A 347 10.92 -11.78 -3.07
C SER A 347 11.83 -12.01 -1.87
N PHE A 348 13.11 -12.29 -2.12
CA PHE A 348 14.12 -12.40 -1.07
C PHE A 348 14.40 -11.05 -0.41
N ARG A 349 14.52 -9.95 -1.20
CA ARG A 349 14.81 -8.60 -0.67
C ARG A 349 13.74 -8.11 0.29
N PHE A 350 12.44 -8.32 -0.02
CA PHE A 350 11.36 -7.97 0.89
C PHE A 350 11.47 -8.72 2.23
N LEU A 351 11.70 -10.02 2.19
CA LEU A 351 11.88 -10.81 3.41
C LEU A 351 13.16 -10.44 4.17
N HIS A 352 14.22 -10.05 3.44
CA HIS A 352 15.50 -9.63 4.04
C HIS A 352 15.40 -8.32 4.83
N THR A 353 14.38 -7.48 4.58
CA THR A 353 14.12 -6.30 5.40
C THR A 353 13.89 -6.63 6.88
N LEU A 354 13.45 -7.87 7.18
CA LEU A 354 13.34 -8.35 8.56
C LEU A 354 14.70 -8.50 9.26
N SER A 355 15.77 -8.74 8.50
CA SER A 355 17.14 -8.71 9.01
C SER A 355 17.68 -7.27 9.09
N ASN A 356 17.48 -6.46 8.04
CA ASN A 356 18.05 -5.12 7.95
C ASN A 356 17.38 -4.12 8.90
N LEU A 357 16.06 -4.21 9.08
CA LEU A 357 15.25 -3.30 9.91
C LEU A 357 14.67 -3.98 11.17
N GLY A 358 14.98 -5.26 11.39
CA GLY A 358 14.40 -6.06 12.44
C GLY A 358 12.95 -6.49 12.20
N PRO A 359 12.46 -7.47 13.01
CA PRO A 359 11.10 -7.96 12.91
C PRO A 359 10.07 -6.89 13.26
N ALA A 360 8.94 -6.91 12.56
CA ALA A 360 7.82 -6.00 12.80
C ALA A 360 6.50 -6.62 12.33
N PRO A 361 5.36 -6.21 12.89
CA PRO A 361 4.05 -6.66 12.43
C PRO A 361 3.67 -6.08 11.06
N GLU A 362 4.31 -4.99 10.64
CA GLU A 362 4.08 -4.34 9.34
C GLU A 362 5.39 -4.08 8.57
N PRO A 363 5.31 -4.17 7.23
CA PRO A 363 4.23 -4.80 6.47
C PRO A 363 4.07 -6.26 6.88
N ASN A 364 2.83 -6.78 6.83
CA ASN A 364 2.61 -8.21 6.93
C ASN A 364 3.14 -8.87 5.65
N LEU A 365 4.24 -9.60 5.76
CA LEU A 365 4.87 -10.29 4.64
C LEU A 365 4.27 -11.69 4.53
N THR A 366 3.35 -11.86 3.58
CA THR A 366 2.65 -13.13 3.38
C THR A 366 3.24 -13.88 2.21
N VAL A 367 3.85 -15.02 2.49
CA VAL A 367 4.34 -15.94 1.47
C VAL A 367 3.18 -16.80 0.97
N LEU A 368 2.88 -16.68 -0.32
CA LEU A 368 1.93 -17.56 -1.01
C LEU A 368 2.62 -18.88 -1.32
N TRP A 369 2.47 -19.80 -0.39
CA TRP A 369 3.16 -21.09 -0.41
C TRP A 369 2.60 -22.03 -1.46
N SER A 370 3.50 -22.63 -2.26
CA SER A 370 3.18 -23.71 -3.20
C SER A 370 4.26 -24.79 -3.14
N VAL A 371 3.88 -26.02 -3.47
CA VAL A 371 4.83 -27.11 -3.66
C VAL A 371 5.83 -26.81 -4.79
N HIS A 372 5.45 -25.96 -5.73
CA HIS A 372 6.24 -25.60 -6.90
C HIS A 372 7.27 -24.48 -6.65
N LEU A 373 7.28 -23.85 -5.48
CA LEU A 373 8.28 -22.81 -5.17
C LEU A 373 9.70 -23.37 -5.14
N PRO A 374 10.71 -22.58 -5.55
CA PRO A 374 12.12 -22.99 -5.51
C PRO A 374 12.56 -23.44 -4.12
N ARG A 375 13.35 -24.53 -4.06
CA ARG A 375 13.80 -25.09 -2.78
C ARG A 375 14.66 -24.13 -1.97
N ALA A 376 15.48 -23.31 -2.64
CA ALA A 376 16.30 -22.30 -1.98
C ALA A 376 15.42 -21.27 -1.28
N PHE A 377 14.39 -20.76 -1.97
CA PHE A 377 13.44 -19.82 -1.39
C PHE A 377 12.66 -20.41 -0.20
N LYS A 378 12.20 -21.66 -0.30
CA LYS A 378 11.55 -22.36 0.83
C LYS A 378 12.42 -22.41 2.07
N ARG A 379 13.73 -22.74 1.89
CA ARG A 379 14.70 -22.77 3.01
C ARG A 379 14.94 -21.38 3.59
N PHE A 380 15.06 -20.37 2.73
CA PHE A 380 15.19 -18.97 3.15
C PHE A 380 13.99 -18.51 3.97
N CYS A 381 12.78 -18.74 3.50
CA CYS A 381 11.55 -18.45 4.24
C CYS A 381 11.51 -19.15 5.61
N ALA A 382 11.80 -20.44 5.64
CA ALA A 382 11.79 -21.21 6.90
C ALA A 382 12.79 -20.65 7.91
N ARG A 383 14.03 -20.35 7.49
CA ARG A 383 15.04 -19.73 8.35
C ARG A 383 14.58 -18.37 8.85
N THR A 384 14.14 -17.49 7.96
CA THR A 384 13.66 -16.13 8.31
C THR A 384 12.47 -16.21 9.28
N SER A 385 11.56 -17.19 9.13
CA SER A 385 10.46 -17.41 10.06
C SER A 385 10.97 -17.78 11.47
N ILE A 386 11.97 -18.64 11.56
CA ILE A 386 12.57 -19.07 12.84
C ILE A 386 13.24 -17.87 13.54
N GLU A 387 13.96 -17.05 12.76
CA GLU A 387 14.73 -15.93 13.28
C GLU A 387 13.87 -14.70 13.65
N SER A 388 12.80 -14.44 12.90
CA SER A 388 12.03 -13.19 13.04
C SER A 388 10.61 -13.37 13.56
N SER A 389 9.99 -14.54 13.39
CA SER A 389 8.56 -14.79 13.64
C SER A 389 7.61 -13.80 12.94
N SER A 390 8.03 -13.21 11.81
CA SER A 390 7.33 -12.10 11.15
C SER A 390 6.91 -12.40 9.71
N ILE A 391 6.84 -13.69 9.34
CA ILE A 391 6.33 -14.13 8.05
C ILE A 391 5.01 -14.89 8.27
N GLN A 392 4.02 -14.57 7.45
CA GLN A 392 2.77 -15.32 7.34
C GLN A 392 2.79 -16.19 6.08
N TYR A 393 2.04 -17.28 6.09
CA TYR A 393 1.93 -18.19 4.95
C TYR A 393 0.46 -18.42 4.59
N GLU A 394 0.18 -18.42 3.29
CA GLU A 394 -1.08 -18.86 2.69
C GLU A 394 -0.82 -19.97 1.69
N ASN A 395 -1.73 -20.95 1.64
CA ASN A 395 -1.59 -22.07 0.71
C ASN A 395 -2.06 -21.68 -0.69
N ASP A 396 -1.13 -21.28 -1.57
CA ASP A 396 -1.43 -20.87 -2.93
C ASP A 396 -2.05 -22.00 -3.78
N ASP A 397 -1.64 -23.25 -3.56
CA ASP A 397 -2.14 -24.40 -4.32
C ASP A 397 -3.65 -24.63 -4.10
N LEU A 398 -4.16 -24.28 -2.90
CA LEU A 398 -5.58 -24.32 -2.57
C LEU A 398 -6.31 -23.03 -2.95
N MET A 399 -5.72 -21.88 -2.64
CA MET A 399 -6.34 -20.58 -2.83
C MET A 399 -6.57 -20.24 -4.30
N ARG A 400 -5.63 -20.57 -5.18
CA ARG A 400 -5.73 -20.33 -6.62
C ARG A 400 -6.93 -21.00 -7.28
N VAL A 401 -7.35 -22.15 -6.77
CA VAL A 401 -8.51 -22.89 -7.32
C VAL A 401 -9.78 -22.06 -7.21
N SER A 402 -9.93 -21.30 -6.13
CA SER A 402 -11.15 -20.50 -5.86
C SER A 402 -11.01 -19.03 -6.28
N HIS A 403 -9.80 -18.46 -6.22
CA HIS A 403 -9.58 -17.02 -6.39
C HIS A 403 -8.85 -16.63 -7.68
N GLY A 404 -8.38 -17.61 -8.45
CA GLY A 404 -7.56 -17.39 -9.66
C GLY A 404 -6.10 -17.07 -9.30
N ASP A 405 -5.35 -16.62 -10.27
CA ASP A 405 -3.90 -16.43 -10.20
C ASP A 405 -3.48 -14.99 -9.79
N ASP A 406 -4.40 -14.02 -9.81
CA ASP A 406 -4.12 -12.60 -9.46
C ASP A 406 -4.84 -12.18 -8.16
N TYR A 407 -4.97 -13.10 -7.23
CA TYR A 407 -5.39 -12.75 -5.87
C TYR A 407 -4.19 -12.33 -5.02
N ALA A 408 -4.45 -11.59 -3.99
CA ALA A 408 -3.51 -11.29 -2.92
C ALA A 408 -4.23 -11.28 -1.57
N ILE A 409 -3.48 -11.17 -0.50
CA ILE A 409 -4.03 -11.15 0.85
C ILE A 409 -4.20 -9.72 1.33
N ALA A 410 -5.41 -9.40 1.76
CA ALA A 410 -5.70 -8.16 2.48
C ALA A 410 -5.74 -8.45 3.99
N CYS A 411 -5.06 -7.62 4.77
CA CYS A 411 -4.91 -7.83 6.21
C CYS A 411 -4.14 -9.13 6.51
N CYS A 412 -4.78 -10.08 7.18
CA CYS A 412 -4.15 -11.34 7.61
C CYS A 412 -4.45 -12.50 6.66
N VAL A 413 -5.73 -12.67 6.25
CA VAL A 413 -6.19 -13.89 5.58
C VAL A 413 -7.25 -13.66 4.49
N SER A 414 -7.68 -12.42 4.27
CA SER A 414 -8.73 -12.16 3.27
C SER A 414 -8.16 -12.13 1.88
N SER A 415 -8.49 -13.13 1.08
CA SER A 415 -8.13 -13.15 -0.34
C SER A 415 -9.01 -12.21 -1.14
N MET A 416 -8.38 -11.40 -1.98
CA MET A 416 -9.02 -10.42 -2.85
C MET A 416 -8.27 -10.35 -4.18
N ARG A 417 -8.95 -9.96 -5.24
CA ARG A 417 -8.28 -9.64 -6.50
C ARG A 417 -7.63 -8.26 -6.39
N VAL A 418 -6.43 -8.13 -6.93
CA VAL A 418 -5.69 -6.86 -6.92
C VAL A 418 -6.40 -5.84 -7.80
N GLY A 419 -6.69 -4.66 -7.25
CA GLY A 419 -7.31 -3.56 -7.99
C GLY A 419 -8.79 -3.73 -8.34
N LYS A 420 -9.51 -4.61 -7.63
CA LYS A 420 -10.94 -4.85 -7.86
C LYS A 420 -11.74 -4.82 -6.56
#